data_bace513783e4126fa7dfb74d1fbaa535
#
_entry.id   bace513783e4126fa7dfb74d1fbaa535
#
_cell.length_a   1.000
_cell.length_b   1.000
_cell.length_c   1.000
_cell.angle_alpha   90.00
_cell.angle_beta   90.00
_cell.angle_gamma   90.00
#
_symmetry.space_group_name_H-M   'P 1'
#
loop_
_entity.id
_entity.type
_entity.pdbx_description
1 polymer ?
#
loop_
_entity_poly.entity_id
_entity_poly.type
_entity_poly.pdbx_seq_one_letter_code
_entity_poly.pdbx_strand_id
1 'polypeptide(L)' 'MFGKAKCKLCGDNVRFALRHLKEKHPETLKDRDVIKMNMSRIMEKFFK' A
#
# COMPACT_ATOMS: atom_id res chain seq x y z
N MET A 1 13.36 -8.40 9.89
CA MET A 1 12.40 -9.23 9.80
C MET A 1 11.27 -8.87 8.95
N PHE A 2 10.72 -9.85 8.42
CA PHE A 2 9.75 -9.62 7.53
C PHE A 2 8.47 -9.47 8.13
N GLY A 3 8.16 -8.50 8.72
CA GLY A 3 6.94 -8.30 9.38
C GLY A 3 5.84 -7.89 8.47
N LYS A 4 4.68 -7.72 9.03
CA LYS A 4 3.57 -7.15 8.32
C LYS A 4 3.71 -5.64 8.32
N ALA A 5 3.22 -5.01 7.27
CA ALA A 5 3.21 -3.56 7.19
C ALA A 5 1.83 -3.07 7.64
N LYS A 6 1.80 -1.95 8.32
CA LYS A 6 0.54 -1.39 8.78
C LYS A 6 0.02 -0.41 7.74
N CYS A 7 -1.19 -0.64 7.27
CA CYS A 7 -1.81 0.23 6.29
C CYS A 7 -2.25 1.53 6.96
N LYS A 8 -1.81 2.66 6.43
CA LYS A 8 -2.17 3.96 7.00
C LYS A 8 -3.60 4.35 6.69
N LEU A 9 -4.21 3.72 5.70
CA LEU A 9 -5.56 4.06 5.30
C LEU A 9 -6.62 3.39 6.17
N CYS A 10 -6.38 2.16 6.57
CA CYS A 10 -7.36 1.44 7.37
C CYS A 10 -6.79 0.90 8.68
N GLY A 11 -5.49 0.95 8.85
CA GLY A 11 -4.88 0.50 10.10
C GLY A 11 -4.65 -0.99 10.23
N ASP A 12 -4.92 -1.74 9.17
CA ASP A 12 -4.73 -3.19 9.22
C ASP A 12 -3.28 -3.57 9.00
N ASN A 13 -2.86 -4.65 9.62
CA ASN A 13 -1.55 -5.21 9.35
C ASN A 13 -1.66 -6.10 8.14
N VAL A 14 -0.84 -5.85 7.13
CA VAL A 14 -0.93 -6.61 5.89
C VAL A 14 0.44 -7.12 5.49
N ARG A 15 0.45 -8.26 4.84
CA ARG A 15 1.68 -8.87 4.39
C ARG A 15 1.98 -8.50 2.95
N PHE A 16 0.94 -8.42 2.10
CA PHE A 16 1.11 -8.08 0.71
C PHE A 16 0.48 -6.73 0.45
N ALA A 17 1.30 -5.69 0.44
CA ALA A 17 0.82 -4.32 0.36
C ALA A 17 0.05 -4.02 -0.92
N LEU A 18 0.60 -4.37 -2.06
CA LEU A 18 -0.08 -4.09 -3.32
C LEU A 18 -1.39 -4.82 -3.43
N ARG A 19 -1.42 -6.06 -3.00
CA ARG A 19 -2.64 -6.84 -3.04
C ARG A 19 -3.70 -6.22 -2.14
N HIS A 20 -3.28 -5.77 -0.95
CA HIS A 20 -4.20 -5.14 -0.02
C HIS A 20 -4.79 -3.87 -0.64
N LEU A 21 -3.96 -3.02 -1.24
CA LEU A 21 -4.45 -1.81 -1.87
C LEU A 21 -5.40 -2.14 -3.02
N LYS A 22 -5.07 -3.15 -3.79
CA LYS A 22 -5.89 -3.54 -4.92
C LYS A 22 -7.27 -4.03 -4.48
N GLU A 23 -7.33 -4.75 -3.37
CA GLU A 23 -8.59 -5.32 -2.89
C GLU A 23 -9.38 -4.38 -2.01
N LYS A 24 -8.69 -3.65 -1.14
CA LYS A 24 -9.37 -2.79 -0.16
C LYS A 24 -9.42 -1.33 -0.55
N HIS A 25 -8.42 -0.87 -1.26
CA HIS A 25 -8.33 0.54 -1.63
C HIS A 25 -8.01 0.67 -3.13
N PRO A 26 -8.88 0.13 -3.99
CA PRO A 26 -8.57 0.12 -5.43
C PRO A 26 -8.45 1.52 -6.02
N GLU A 27 -9.09 2.51 -5.41
CA GLU A 27 -9.01 3.86 -5.91
C GLU A 27 -7.61 4.45 -5.79
N THR A 28 -6.79 3.97 -4.86
CA THR A 28 -5.43 4.46 -4.76
C THR A 28 -4.60 4.05 -5.96
N LEU A 29 -4.88 2.89 -6.52
CA LEU A 29 -4.12 2.38 -7.65
C LEU A 29 -4.58 2.96 -8.98
N LYS A 30 -5.64 3.75 -8.97
CA LYS A 30 -6.08 4.45 -10.15
C LYS A 30 -5.42 5.80 -10.30
N ASP A 31 -4.76 6.26 -9.23
CA ASP A 31 -4.07 7.53 -9.25
C ASP A 31 -2.79 7.39 -10.09
N ARG A 32 -2.62 8.26 -11.06
CA ARG A 32 -1.45 8.19 -11.94
C ARG A 32 -0.15 8.37 -11.19
N ASP A 33 -0.15 9.21 -10.17
CA ASP A 33 1.06 9.39 -9.37
C ASP A 33 1.44 8.11 -8.65
N VAL A 34 0.44 7.40 -8.15
CA VAL A 34 0.69 6.13 -7.46
C VAL A 34 1.19 5.07 -8.44
N ILE A 35 0.63 5.05 -9.64
CA ILE A 35 1.06 4.09 -10.66
C ILE A 35 2.53 4.30 -11.02
N LYS A 36 2.98 5.54 -11.01
CA LYS A 36 4.37 5.86 -11.34
C LYS A 36 5.32 5.59 -10.19
N MET A 37 4.82 5.40 -8.99
CA MET A 37 5.67 5.14 -7.85
C MET A 37 6.22 3.73 -7.87
N ASN A 38 7.45 3.57 -7.39
CA ASN A 38 7.96 2.23 -7.20
C ASN A 38 7.47 1.70 -5.86
N MET A 39 7.78 0.45 -5.57
CA MET A 39 7.29 -0.22 -4.38
C MET A 39 7.73 0.48 -3.10
N SER A 40 8.96 0.96 -3.07
CA SER A 40 9.48 1.65 -1.88
C SER A 40 8.66 2.90 -1.57
N ARG A 41 8.33 3.66 -2.60
CA ARG A 41 7.53 4.87 -2.41
C ARG A 41 6.13 4.55 -1.94
N ILE A 42 5.53 3.53 -2.51
CA ILE A 42 4.19 3.11 -2.12
C ILE A 42 4.17 2.69 -0.66
N MET A 43 5.18 1.95 -0.24
CA MET A 43 5.28 1.51 1.14
C MET A 43 5.44 2.71 2.08
N GLU A 44 6.24 3.69 1.71
CA GLU A 44 6.40 4.88 2.55
C GLU A 44 5.13 5.71 2.61
N LYS A 45 4.39 5.78 1.52
CA LYS A 45 3.22 6.64 1.47
C LYS A 45 2.02 6.02 2.16
N PHE A 46 1.77 4.74 1.94
CA PHE A 46 0.56 4.10 2.45
C PHE A 46 0.78 3.14 3.61
N PHE A 47 2.00 2.78 3.88
CA PHE A 47 2.27 1.81 4.94
C PHE A 47 3.31 2.32 5.90
N LYS A 48 3.30 1.73 7.06
CA LYS A 48 4.22 2.16 8.09
C LYS A 48 5.25 1.09 8.43
#